data_1b8e5eb4e2ed78c9f34c9f982f296749
#
_entry.id   1b8e5eb4e2ed78c9f34c9f982f296749
#
_cell.length_a   1.000
_cell.length_b   1.000
_cell.length_c   1.000
_cell.angle_alpha   90.00
_cell.angle_beta   90.00
_cell.angle_gamma   90.00
#
_symmetry.space_group_name_H-M   'P 1'
#
loop_
_entity.id
_entity.type
_entity.pdbx_description
1 polymer ?
#
loop_
_entity_poly.entity_id
_entity_poly.type
_entity_poly.pdbx_seq_one_letter_code
_entity_poly.pdbx_strand_id
1 'polypeptide(L)'
;FYQPFFFLSCLNVVCYSFLFMNKIKSPTHLLPHYYTDLIEAGCDEAGRGCLAGSVYAAAVILPKDYDNPLLNDSKKLTEKRRKELRDQIVRDAVAWAVGVVTPEEIDRINILNASFLAMHRALDQLTIRPEAVIVDGNRFKPYHDLPYTTIVKGDGKYQSIAAASILAKTFRDEYMDSIVIEYPYYDWQKNKGYPTKAHREGIREHGPSPYHRMSYNLMGAMQLELNFDE
;
A
#
# COMPACT_ATOMS: atom_id res chain seq x y z
N PHE A 1 46.55 -58.83 33.97
CA PHE A 1 47.71 -58.24 33.26
C PHE A 1 47.20 -57.26 32.20
N TYR A 2 47.54 -55.99 32.44
CA TYR A 2 47.57 -54.83 31.51
C TYR A 2 46.48 -54.64 30.43
N GLN A 3 45.65 -53.62 30.65
CA GLN A 3 45.02 -52.83 29.61
C GLN A 3 46.01 -51.84 29.01
N PRO A 4 45.74 -51.36 27.80
CA PRO A 4 45.95 -49.96 27.52
C PRO A 4 44.69 -49.23 27.07
N PHE A 5 44.60 -47.99 27.59
CA PHE A 5 43.75 -46.90 27.23
C PHE A 5 43.69 -46.63 25.72
N PHE A 6 42.50 -46.42 25.20
CA PHE A 6 42.30 -45.68 23.96
C PHE A 6 41.55 -44.39 24.27
N PHE A 7 42.28 -43.31 24.32
CA PHE A 7 41.78 -41.97 24.09
C PHE A 7 41.52 -41.81 22.57
N LEU A 8 40.29 -41.61 22.15
CA LEU A 8 39.97 -41.08 20.83
C LEU A 8 38.97 -39.95 20.97
N SER A 9 39.54 -38.76 20.93
CA SER A 9 39.12 -37.50 20.31
C SER A 9 37.64 -37.32 19.99
N CYS A 10 36.93 -36.70 20.95
CA CYS A 10 35.71 -35.92 20.70
C CYS A 10 36.06 -34.53 20.11
N LEU A 11 36.41 -34.50 18.82
CA LEU A 11 36.77 -33.21 18.18
C LEU A 11 36.38 -33.15 16.71
N ASN A 12 35.24 -33.72 16.30
CA ASN A 12 34.78 -33.55 14.93
C ASN A 12 33.26 -33.52 14.74
N VAL A 13 32.45 -33.23 15.77
CA VAL A 13 31.00 -33.15 15.63
C VAL A 13 30.46 -31.69 15.70
N VAL A 14 31.29 -30.73 16.02
CA VAL A 14 30.83 -29.32 16.19
C VAL A 14 30.97 -28.46 14.91
N CYS A 15 31.61 -28.94 13.85
CA CYS A 15 31.90 -28.13 12.66
C CYS A 15 30.95 -28.30 11.49
N TYR A 16 29.92 -29.16 11.57
CA TYR A 16 28.96 -29.38 10.47
C TYR A 16 27.57 -28.77 10.69
N SER A 17 27.32 -28.10 11.83
CA SER A 17 26.04 -27.49 12.15
C SER A 17 25.95 -26.02 11.75
N PHE A 18 27.00 -25.41 11.18
CA PHE A 18 27.05 -23.97 10.87
C PHE A 18 26.83 -23.63 9.38
N LEU A 19 26.62 -24.59 8.50
CA LEU A 19 26.54 -24.36 7.06
C LEU A 19 25.14 -24.60 6.43
N PHE A 20 24.11 -24.85 7.23
CA PHE A 20 22.71 -24.92 6.77
C PHE A 20 21.78 -24.01 7.59
N MET A 21 22.21 -22.78 7.86
CA MET A 21 21.24 -21.72 8.04
C MET A 21 20.75 -21.26 6.65
N ASN A 22 20.08 -22.15 5.94
CA ASN A 22 19.12 -21.73 4.95
C ASN A 22 18.23 -20.69 5.61
N LYS A 23 18.20 -19.47 5.05
CA LYS A 23 17.17 -18.48 5.30
C LYS A 23 15.82 -19.17 5.09
N ILE A 24 15.29 -19.78 6.09
CA ILE A 24 13.87 -20.05 6.21
C ILE A 24 13.26 -18.65 6.19
N LYS A 25 12.79 -18.21 5.02
CA LYS A 25 11.84 -17.13 4.96
C LYS A 25 10.70 -17.60 5.84
N SER A 26 10.64 -17.08 7.06
CA SER A 26 9.46 -17.23 7.90
C SER A 26 8.25 -16.90 7.02
N PRO A 27 7.20 -17.73 7.01
CA PRO A 27 5.95 -17.32 6.42
C PRO A 27 5.61 -16.00 7.09
N THR A 28 5.53 -14.92 6.30
CA THR A 28 5.21 -13.60 6.80
C THR A 28 3.73 -13.59 7.11
N HIS A 29 3.37 -14.16 8.23
CA HIS A 29 2.04 -14.07 8.79
C HIS A 29 1.90 -12.65 9.30
N LEU A 30 0.98 -11.89 8.73
CA LEU A 30 0.69 -10.54 9.20
C LEU A 30 0.06 -10.62 10.60
N LEU A 31 0.44 -9.70 11.46
CA LEU A 31 -0.16 -9.60 12.80
C LEU A 31 -1.64 -9.21 12.68
N PRO A 32 -2.53 -9.82 13.47
CA PRO A 32 -3.96 -9.55 13.40
C PRO A 32 -4.30 -8.12 13.83
N HIS A 33 -3.65 -7.60 14.87
CA HIS A 33 -3.90 -6.26 15.43
C HIS A 33 -2.66 -5.71 16.14
N TYR A 34 -2.63 -4.40 16.31
CA TYR A 34 -1.65 -3.67 17.13
C TYR A 34 -2.22 -3.42 18.55
N TYR A 35 -3.47 -2.97 18.63
CA TYR A 35 -4.20 -2.75 19.89
C TYR A 35 -5.07 -3.97 20.21
N THR A 36 -4.70 -4.72 21.27
CA THR A 36 -5.36 -5.99 21.61
C THR A 36 -6.79 -5.82 22.14
N ASP A 37 -7.06 -4.71 22.85
CA ASP A 37 -8.29 -4.52 23.61
C ASP A 37 -9.25 -3.48 22.99
N LEU A 38 -8.82 -2.81 21.91
CA LEU A 38 -9.58 -1.76 21.24
C LEU A 38 -10.17 -2.25 19.91
N ILE A 39 -11.23 -1.59 19.46
CA ILE A 39 -11.72 -1.71 18.08
C ILE A 39 -10.77 -0.90 17.19
N GLU A 40 -9.88 -1.60 16.50
CA GLU A 40 -8.84 -1.02 15.69
C GLU A 40 -9.24 -0.90 14.24
N ALA A 41 -9.03 0.28 13.62
CA ALA A 41 -9.10 0.46 12.18
C ALA A 41 -7.70 0.57 11.58
N GLY A 42 -7.41 -0.23 10.55
CA GLY A 42 -6.21 -0.09 9.72
C GLY A 42 -6.48 0.84 8.53
N CYS A 43 -5.55 1.76 8.22
CA CYS A 43 -5.66 2.70 7.12
C CYS A 43 -4.44 2.64 6.19
N ASP A 44 -4.69 2.74 4.88
CA ASP A 44 -3.67 2.92 3.85
C ASP A 44 -4.23 3.71 2.67
N GLU A 45 -3.36 4.25 1.80
CA GLU A 45 -3.73 5.01 0.62
C GLU A 45 -3.11 4.48 -0.67
N ALA A 46 -3.75 4.80 -1.79
CA ALA A 46 -3.28 4.51 -3.15
C ALA A 46 -3.31 5.74 -4.04
N GLY A 47 -2.30 5.89 -4.91
CA GLY A 47 -2.28 6.91 -5.93
C GLY A 47 -1.50 8.17 -5.60
N ARG A 48 -0.70 8.24 -4.55
CA ARG A 48 0.08 9.44 -4.18
C ARG A 48 1.01 9.94 -5.29
N GLY A 49 1.77 9.05 -5.89
CA GLY A 49 2.77 9.37 -6.93
C GLY A 49 2.23 9.50 -8.36
N CYS A 50 0.92 9.48 -8.54
CA CYS A 50 0.31 9.56 -9.88
C CYS A 50 0.20 11.01 -10.36
N LEU A 51 0.37 11.23 -11.68
CA LEU A 51 0.17 12.53 -12.31
C LEU A 51 -1.32 12.83 -12.52
N ALA A 52 -2.16 11.80 -12.56
CA ALA A 52 -3.58 11.93 -12.81
C ALA A 52 -4.41 11.03 -11.89
N GLY A 53 -5.66 11.42 -11.71
CA GLY A 53 -6.66 10.73 -10.92
C GLY A 53 -6.59 11.05 -9.43
N SER A 54 -7.69 10.74 -8.75
CA SER A 54 -7.86 10.96 -7.31
C SER A 54 -6.91 10.11 -6.48
N VAL A 55 -6.65 10.53 -5.25
CA VAL A 55 -6.08 9.69 -4.20
C VAL A 55 -7.21 8.97 -3.48
N TYR A 56 -7.04 7.69 -3.25
CA TYR A 56 -7.96 6.81 -2.55
C TYR A 56 -7.33 6.35 -1.26
N ALA A 57 -8.06 6.38 -0.17
CA ALA A 57 -7.67 5.71 1.06
C ALA A 57 -8.78 4.78 1.52
N ALA A 58 -8.43 3.74 2.25
CA ALA A 58 -9.41 2.88 2.89
C ALA A 58 -9.16 2.80 4.39
N ALA A 59 -10.22 2.56 5.14
CA ALA A 59 -10.20 2.21 6.54
C ALA A 59 -10.91 0.86 6.70
N VAL A 60 -10.31 -0.08 7.44
CA VAL A 60 -10.82 -1.44 7.60
C VAL A 60 -10.73 -1.86 9.07
N ILE A 61 -11.85 -2.33 9.61
CA ILE A 61 -11.94 -3.01 10.91
C ILE A 61 -12.16 -4.49 10.64
N LEU A 62 -11.23 -5.33 11.05
CA LEU A 62 -11.32 -6.78 10.92
C LEU A 62 -11.83 -7.42 12.24
N PRO A 63 -12.43 -8.62 12.19
CA PRO A 63 -12.68 -9.41 13.39
C PRO A 63 -11.37 -9.64 14.18
N LYS A 64 -11.44 -9.73 15.51
CA LYS A 64 -10.25 -9.91 16.37
C LYS A 64 -9.49 -11.22 16.11
N ASP A 65 -10.20 -12.24 15.70
CA ASP A 65 -9.69 -13.57 15.36
C ASP A 65 -9.46 -13.75 13.85
N TYR A 66 -9.52 -12.65 13.09
CA TYR A 66 -9.31 -12.71 11.64
C TYR A 66 -7.88 -13.16 11.31
N ASP A 67 -7.81 -14.20 10.49
CA ASP A 67 -6.56 -14.74 10.00
C ASP A 67 -6.66 -15.13 8.53
N ASN A 68 -6.03 -14.33 7.67
CA ASN A 68 -5.96 -14.61 6.25
C ASN A 68 -4.50 -14.63 5.78
N PRO A 69 -3.89 -15.83 5.64
CA PRO A 69 -2.48 -15.96 5.26
C PRO A 69 -2.18 -15.48 3.83
N LEU A 70 -3.21 -15.16 3.05
CA LEU A 70 -3.08 -14.66 1.68
C LEU A 70 -2.95 -13.14 1.62
N LEU A 71 -3.25 -12.44 2.73
CA LEU A 71 -3.02 -11.00 2.83
C LEU A 71 -1.51 -10.72 2.80
N ASN A 72 -1.12 -9.72 2.03
CA ASN A 72 0.25 -9.22 1.94
C ASN A 72 0.22 -7.81 1.35
N ASP A 73 1.37 -7.13 1.37
CA ASP A 73 1.61 -5.90 0.63
C ASP A 73 0.99 -5.98 -0.78
N SER A 74 0.04 -5.10 -1.06
CA SER A 74 -0.75 -5.10 -2.30
C SER A 74 0.09 -5.05 -3.58
N LYS A 75 1.32 -4.50 -3.50
CA LYS A 75 2.27 -4.40 -4.62
C LYS A 75 2.92 -5.74 -4.97
N LYS A 76 2.92 -6.70 -4.03
CA LYS A 76 3.45 -8.06 -4.25
C LYS A 76 2.39 -9.01 -4.84
N LEU A 77 1.14 -8.59 -4.85
CA LEU A 77 0.02 -9.38 -5.35
C LEU A 77 -0.25 -9.10 -6.82
N THR A 78 -0.66 -10.12 -7.57
CA THR A 78 -1.20 -9.92 -8.93
C THR A 78 -2.54 -9.20 -8.88
N GLU A 79 -2.94 -8.54 -9.98
CA GLU A 79 -4.25 -7.87 -10.06
C GLU A 79 -5.41 -8.84 -9.77
N LYS A 80 -5.39 -10.03 -10.37
CA LYS A 80 -6.39 -11.07 -10.13
C LYS A 80 -6.48 -11.39 -8.63
N ARG A 81 -5.34 -11.58 -7.97
CA ARG A 81 -5.31 -11.92 -6.55
C ARG A 81 -5.81 -10.78 -5.67
N ARG A 82 -5.49 -9.52 -6.03
CA ARG A 82 -6.05 -8.36 -5.31
C ARG A 82 -7.56 -8.29 -5.41
N LYS A 83 -8.16 -8.56 -6.59
CA LYS A 83 -9.62 -8.58 -6.77
C LYS A 83 -10.27 -9.69 -5.93
N GLU A 84 -9.72 -10.91 -5.95
CA GLU A 84 -10.20 -12.02 -5.11
C GLU A 84 -10.15 -11.68 -3.62
N LEU A 85 -9.06 -11.08 -3.14
CA LEU A 85 -8.90 -10.68 -1.75
C LEU A 85 -9.82 -9.50 -1.38
N ARG A 86 -10.03 -8.55 -2.31
CA ARG A 86 -11.01 -7.48 -2.10
C ARG A 86 -12.40 -8.04 -1.77
N ASP A 87 -12.88 -9.00 -2.57
CA ASP A 87 -14.20 -9.59 -2.35
C ASP A 87 -14.28 -10.31 -1.01
N GLN A 88 -13.19 -10.95 -0.58
CA GLN A 88 -13.09 -11.55 0.76
C GLN A 88 -13.12 -10.49 1.86
N ILE A 89 -12.29 -9.43 1.75
CA ILE A 89 -12.22 -8.35 2.74
C ILE A 89 -13.59 -7.67 2.89
N VAL A 90 -14.24 -7.35 1.78
CA VAL A 90 -15.58 -6.69 1.76
C VAL A 90 -16.62 -7.54 2.49
N ARG A 91 -16.56 -8.86 2.36
CA ARG A 91 -17.47 -9.79 3.00
C ARG A 91 -17.15 -10.01 4.48
N ASP A 92 -15.85 -10.13 4.82
CA ASP A 92 -15.39 -10.64 6.11
C ASP A 92 -15.11 -9.50 7.12
N ALA A 93 -14.86 -8.27 6.65
CA ALA A 93 -14.61 -7.14 7.55
C ALA A 93 -15.84 -6.78 8.40
N VAL A 94 -15.58 -6.40 9.63
CA VAL A 94 -16.62 -5.87 10.55
C VAL A 94 -17.17 -4.54 10.04
N ALA A 95 -16.27 -3.69 9.54
CA ALA A 95 -16.59 -2.46 8.81
C ALA A 95 -15.45 -2.09 7.88
N TRP A 96 -15.77 -1.47 6.77
CA TRP A 96 -14.80 -0.88 5.85
C TRP A 96 -15.40 0.31 5.12
N ALA A 97 -14.56 1.22 4.69
CA ALA A 97 -14.96 2.35 3.87
C ALA A 97 -13.79 2.87 3.04
N VAL A 98 -14.11 3.63 1.98
CA VAL A 98 -13.13 4.25 1.10
C VAL A 98 -13.38 5.74 1.04
N GLY A 99 -12.34 6.52 1.30
CA GLY A 99 -12.32 7.97 1.16
C GLY A 99 -11.55 8.38 -0.09
N VAL A 100 -12.05 9.41 -0.77
CA VAL A 100 -11.51 9.90 -2.03
C VAL A 100 -11.25 11.39 -1.94
N VAL A 101 -10.12 11.83 -2.52
CA VAL A 101 -9.78 13.25 -2.69
C VAL A 101 -9.41 13.47 -4.15
N THR A 102 -10.07 14.45 -4.77
CA THR A 102 -9.97 14.74 -6.20
C THR A 102 -8.66 15.41 -6.60
N PRO A 103 -8.27 15.39 -7.89
CA PRO A 103 -7.09 16.12 -8.37
C PRO A 103 -7.10 17.60 -8.00
N GLU A 104 -8.26 18.26 -8.14
CA GLU A 104 -8.43 19.68 -7.77
C GLU A 104 -8.20 19.93 -6.27
N GLU A 105 -8.70 19.06 -5.41
CA GLU A 105 -8.43 19.15 -3.97
C GLU A 105 -6.96 18.90 -3.65
N ILE A 106 -6.32 17.92 -4.34
CA ILE A 106 -4.88 17.65 -4.19
C ILE A 106 -4.07 18.90 -4.53
N ASP A 107 -4.41 19.59 -5.63
CA ASP A 107 -3.72 20.80 -6.06
C ASP A 107 -3.86 21.94 -5.04
N ARG A 108 -5.00 22.03 -4.33
CA ARG A 108 -5.21 23.02 -3.28
C ARG A 108 -4.44 22.76 -1.99
N ILE A 109 -4.41 21.51 -1.53
CA ILE A 109 -3.95 21.19 -0.16
C ILE A 109 -2.65 20.39 -0.13
N ASN A 110 -2.07 20.06 -1.26
CA ASN A 110 -0.99 19.13 -1.55
C ASN A 110 -1.29 17.66 -1.22
N ILE A 111 -0.46 16.75 -1.79
CA ILE A 111 -0.72 15.30 -1.71
C ILE A 111 -0.60 14.73 -0.29
N LEU A 112 0.25 15.29 0.57
CA LEU A 112 0.37 14.79 1.95
C LEU A 112 -0.93 15.05 2.72
N ASN A 113 -1.43 16.27 2.68
CA ASN A 113 -2.70 16.62 3.32
C ASN A 113 -3.89 15.92 2.66
N ALA A 114 -3.85 15.73 1.35
CA ALA A 114 -4.88 15.00 0.61
C ALA A 114 -4.93 13.51 1.03
N SER A 115 -3.77 12.87 1.27
CA SER A 115 -3.75 11.50 1.82
C SER A 115 -4.39 11.41 3.19
N PHE A 116 -4.10 12.35 4.09
CA PHE A 116 -4.75 12.40 5.41
C PHE A 116 -6.25 12.65 5.30
N LEU A 117 -6.66 13.58 4.43
CA LEU A 117 -8.08 13.87 4.21
C LEU A 117 -8.82 12.65 3.65
N ALA A 118 -8.20 11.91 2.72
CA ALA A 118 -8.79 10.67 2.20
C ALA A 118 -8.97 9.62 3.31
N MET A 119 -7.97 9.44 4.18
CA MET A 119 -8.08 8.54 5.33
C MET A 119 -9.17 9.00 6.31
N HIS A 120 -9.24 10.30 6.62
CA HIS A 120 -10.31 10.83 7.48
C HIS A 120 -11.69 10.59 6.87
N ARG A 121 -11.87 10.84 5.57
CA ARG A 121 -13.13 10.55 4.85
C ARG A 121 -13.48 9.06 4.87
N ALA A 122 -12.50 8.17 4.84
CA ALA A 122 -12.74 6.74 5.00
C ALA A 122 -13.19 6.41 6.43
N LEU A 123 -12.52 6.97 7.44
CA LEU A 123 -12.89 6.77 8.85
C LEU A 123 -14.29 7.34 9.16
N ASP A 124 -14.65 8.50 8.59
CA ASP A 124 -15.98 9.12 8.76
C ASP A 124 -17.12 8.26 8.21
N GLN A 125 -16.85 7.42 7.22
CA GLN A 125 -17.84 6.57 6.56
C GLN A 125 -17.94 5.17 7.16
N LEU A 126 -17.12 4.81 8.14
CA LEU A 126 -17.23 3.52 8.82
C LEU A 126 -18.56 3.41 9.57
N THR A 127 -19.27 2.29 9.39
CA THR A 127 -20.52 1.99 10.09
C THR A 127 -20.33 1.70 11.58
N ILE A 128 -19.11 1.34 11.96
CA ILE A 128 -18.69 1.13 13.35
C ILE A 128 -17.55 2.09 13.64
N ARG A 129 -17.69 2.89 14.71
CA ARG A 129 -16.65 3.83 15.12
C ARG A 129 -15.46 3.07 15.71
N PRO A 130 -14.23 3.26 15.19
CA PRO A 130 -13.06 2.69 15.81
C PRO A 130 -12.71 3.38 17.14
N GLU A 131 -12.00 2.68 17.99
CA GLU A 131 -11.45 3.19 19.26
C GLU A 131 -9.97 3.53 19.12
N ALA A 132 -9.30 3.00 18.10
CA ALA A 132 -7.92 3.30 17.74
C ALA A 132 -7.69 3.16 16.22
N VAL A 133 -6.65 3.83 15.71
CA VAL A 133 -6.29 3.79 14.29
C VAL A 133 -4.83 3.40 14.13
N ILE A 134 -4.55 2.46 13.24
CA ILE A 134 -3.19 2.18 12.75
C ILE A 134 -3.09 2.56 11.27
N VAL A 135 -1.98 3.20 10.89
CA VAL A 135 -1.84 3.82 9.58
C VAL A 135 -0.54 3.37 8.92
N ASP A 136 -0.58 3.01 7.62
CA ASP A 136 0.66 2.82 6.89
C ASP A 136 1.45 4.12 6.77
N GLY A 137 2.77 4.03 6.92
CA GLY A 137 3.68 5.17 6.78
C GLY A 137 4.25 5.69 8.10
N ASN A 138 4.78 6.92 8.05
CA ASN A 138 5.48 7.56 9.16
C ASN A 138 4.86 8.89 9.60
N ARG A 139 3.72 9.28 9.01
CA ARG A 139 3.01 10.53 9.31
C ARG A 139 1.51 10.32 9.20
N PHE A 140 0.79 10.91 10.13
CA PHE A 140 -0.67 11.00 10.11
C PHE A 140 -1.10 12.28 10.81
N LYS A 141 -2.22 12.84 10.41
CA LYS A 141 -2.85 13.95 11.11
C LYS A 141 -3.88 13.37 12.09
N PRO A 142 -3.87 13.76 13.39
CA PRO A 142 -4.83 13.26 14.35
C PRO A 142 -6.26 13.26 13.80
N TYR A 143 -6.99 12.19 14.07
CA TYR A 143 -8.40 12.05 13.72
C TYR A 143 -9.23 12.08 15.00
N HIS A 144 -9.87 13.22 15.26
CA HIS A 144 -10.50 13.51 16.54
C HIS A 144 -9.55 13.23 17.72
N ASP A 145 -10.08 12.70 18.82
CA ASP A 145 -9.31 12.35 20.03
C ASP A 145 -8.91 10.86 20.05
N LEU A 146 -8.94 10.17 18.91
CA LEU A 146 -8.60 8.76 18.86
C LEU A 146 -7.08 8.55 18.93
N PRO A 147 -6.62 7.59 19.74
CA PRO A 147 -5.22 7.15 19.70
C PRO A 147 -4.90 6.58 18.31
N TYR A 148 -3.71 6.90 17.82
CA TYR A 148 -3.24 6.35 16.54
C TYR A 148 -1.77 5.96 16.60
N THR A 149 -1.39 5.03 15.76
CA THR A 149 0.01 4.63 15.55
C THR A 149 0.31 4.57 14.06
N THR A 150 1.40 5.24 13.64
CA THR A 150 1.92 5.13 12.28
C THR A 150 2.94 4.01 12.19
N ILE A 151 2.83 3.17 11.16
CA ILE A 151 3.64 1.96 11.03
C ILE A 151 4.25 1.92 9.63
N VAL A 152 5.55 2.15 9.55
CA VAL A 152 6.29 2.08 8.27
C VAL A 152 6.22 0.67 7.70
N LYS A 153 5.73 0.56 6.45
CA LYS A 153 5.43 -0.72 5.77
C LYS A 153 4.42 -1.55 6.57
N GLY A 154 3.39 -0.91 7.08
CA GLY A 154 2.35 -1.53 7.88
C GLY A 154 1.53 -2.55 7.09
N ASP A 155 1.37 -2.32 5.78
CA ASP A 155 0.75 -3.24 4.82
C ASP A 155 1.43 -4.61 4.72
N GLY A 156 2.70 -4.68 5.10
CA GLY A 156 3.45 -5.94 5.24
C GLY A 156 3.57 -6.46 6.67
N LYS A 157 2.86 -5.86 7.64
CA LYS A 157 2.96 -6.21 9.07
C LYS A 157 1.63 -6.51 9.75
N TYR A 158 0.56 -5.78 9.40
CA TYR A 158 -0.76 -5.88 10.04
C TYR A 158 -1.85 -6.16 9.01
N GLN A 159 -2.76 -7.07 9.35
CA GLN A 159 -3.81 -7.52 8.43
C GLN A 159 -4.79 -6.41 8.08
N SER A 160 -5.17 -5.56 9.03
CA SER A 160 -6.11 -4.44 8.80
C SER A 160 -5.52 -3.39 7.85
N ILE A 161 -4.21 -3.07 7.95
CA ILE A 161 -3.52 -2.17 7.01
C ILE A 161 -3.39 -2.82 5.62
N ALA A 162 -3.02 -4.12 5.56
CA ALA A 162 -2.93 -4.84 4.30
C ALA A 162 -4.29 -4.90 3.58
N ALA A 163 -5.37 -5.12 4.32
CA ALA A 163 -6.73 -5.08 3.80
C ALA A 163 -7.09 -3.68 3.27
N ALA A 164 -6.77 -2.63 4.01
CA ALA A 164 -6.96 -1.24 3.57
C ALA A 164 -6.17 -0.93 2.29
N SER A 165 -4.91 -1.38 2.20
CA SER A 165 -4.06 -1.24 1.00
C SER A 165 -4.72 -1.87 -0.23
N ILE A 166 -5.25 -3.08 -0.09
CA ILE A 166 -5.93 -3.79 -1.17
C ILE A 166 -7.20 -3.06 -1.60
N LEU A 167 -8.03 -2.60 -0.66
CA LEU A 167 -9.24 -1.85 -0.97
C LEU A 167 -8.91 -0.52 -1.66
N ALA A 168 -8.03 0.30 -1.09
CA ALA A 168 -7.63 1.57 -1.68
C ALA A 168 -7.10 1.39 -3.11
N LYS A 169 -6.25 0.38 -3.32
CA LYS A 169 -5.66 0.09 -4.64
C LYS A 169 -6.68 -0.39 -5.65
N THR A 170 -7.55 -1.32 -5.29
CA THR A 170 -8.51 -1.92 -6.23
C THR A 170 -9.61 -0.94 -6.62
N PHE A 171 -10.17 -0.19 -5.67
CA PHE A 171 -11.15 0.85 -5.98
C PHE A 171 -10.57 1.96 -6.84
N ARG A 172 -9.32 2.36 -6.57
CA ARG A 172 -8.65 3.34 -7.42
C ARG A 172 -8.38 2.83 -8.82
N ASP A 173 -7.95 1.58 -8.97
CA ASP A 173 -7.69 1.00 -10.29
C ASP A 173 -8.95 0.94 -11.14
N GLU A 174 -10.10 0.57 -10.55
CA GLU A 174 -11.41 0.60 -11.24
C GLU A 174 -11.82 2.02 -11.66
N TYR A 175 -11.61 3.00 -10.78
CA TYR A 175 -11.84 4.40 -11.15
C TYR A 175 -10.95 4.83 -12.33
N MET A 176 -9.67 4.47 -12.32
CA MET A 176 -8.78 4.79 -13.45
C MET A 176 -9.22 4.10 -14.75
N ASP A 177 -9.74 2.87 -14.67
CA ASP A 177 -10.28 2.15 -15.84
C ASP A 177 -11.55 2.82 -16.37
N SER A 178 -12.38 3.42 -15.54
CA SER A 178 -13.59 4.13 -15.97
C SER A 178 -13.29 5.41 -16.74
N ILE A 179 -12.29 6.20 -16.31
CA ILE A 179 -11.96 7.47 -16.95
C ILE A 179 -11.14 7.34 -18.25
N VAL A 180 -10.55 6.15 -18.51
CA VAL A 180 -9.87 5.86 -19.79
C VAL A 180 -10.81 6.01 -20.97
N ILE A 181 -12.09 5.68 -20.81
CA ILE A 181 -13.09 5.74 -21.89
C ILE A 181 -13.22 7.17 -22.40
N GLU A 182 -13.17 8.15 -21.51
CA GLU A 182 -13.27 9.57 -21.85
C GLU A 182 -11.93 10.14 -22.35
N TYR A 183 -10.81 9.67 -21.81
CA TYR A 183 -9.46 10.16 -22.14
C TYR A 183 -8.51 9.01 -22.47
N PRO A 184 -8.57 8.42 -23.67
CA PRO A 184 -7.78 7.23 -24.04
C PRO A 184 -6.31 7.51 -24.33
N TYR A 185 -5.86 8.76 -24.31
CA TYR A 185 -4.56 9.20 -24.85
C TYR A 185 -3.38 8.97 -23.91
N TYR A 186 -3.62 8.68 -22.63
CA TYR A 186 -2.58 8.71 -21.58
C TYR A 186 -2.13 7.32 -21.12
N ASP A 187 -2.56 6.25 -21.77
CA ASP A 187 -2.29 4.84 -21.41
C ASP A 187 -2.66 4.50 -19.94
N TRP A 188 -3.68 5.17 -19.39
CA TRP A 188 -4.12 4.96 -18.00
C TRP A 188 -4.62 3.56 -17.71
N GLN A 189 -5.06 2.86 -18.72
CA GLN A 189 -5.45 1.45 -18.60
C GLN A 189 -4.31 0.59 -18.07
N LYS A 190 -3.06 0.89 -18.50
CA LYS A 190 -1.87 0.19 -18.02
C LYS A 190 -1.19 0.88 -16.85
N ASN A 191 -0.95 2.18 -16.98
CA ASN A 191 -0.14 2.92 -16.02
C ASN A 191 -0.92 3.46 -14.82
N LYS A 192 -2.27 3.37 -14.81
CA LYS A 192 -3.14 3.83 -13.72
C LYS A 192 -2.83 5.26 -13.22
N GLY A 193 -2.39 6.13 -14.14
CA GLY A 193 -2.03 7.52 -13.86
C GLY A 193 -0.59 7.75 -13.38
N TYR A 194 0.23 6.72 -13.26
CA TYR A 194 1.64 6.87 -12.89
C TYR A 194 2.47 7.55 -13.99
N PRO A 195 3.61 8.22 -13.63
CA PRO A 195 4.43 9.04 -14.54
C PRO A 195 5.29 8.22 -15.50
N THR A 196 4.67 7.35 -16.29
CA THR A 196 5.36 6.58 -17.34
C THR A 196 5.70 7.45 -18.54
N LYS A 197 6.61 6.96 -19.41
CA LYS A 197 6.94 7.63 -20.67
C LYS A 197 5.70 7.84 -21.53
N ALA A 198 4.87 6.79 -21.71
CA ALA A 198 3.63 6.87 -22.49
C ALA A 198 2.65 7.91 -21.94
N HIS A 199 2.50 7.99 -20.60
CA HIS A 199 1.65 9.00 -19.97
C HIS A 199 2.13 10.43 -20.28
N ARG A 200 3.43 10.67 -20.17
CA ARG A 200 4.02 12.01 -20.46
C ARG A 200 3.99 12.35 -21.95
N GLU A 201 4.12 11.36 -22.83
CA GLU A 201 3.96 11.54 -24.28
C GLU A 201 2.51 11.95 -24.60
N GLY A 202 1.52 11.24 -24.04
CA GLY A 202 0.12 11.61 -24.19
C GLY A 202 -0.18 13.04 -23.71
N ILE A 203 0.42 13.47 -22.58
CA ILE A 203 0.28 14.86 -22.11
C ILE A 203 0.93 15.84 -23.09
N ARG A 204 2.07 15.50 -23.69
CA ARG A 204 2.76 16.37 -24.65
C ARG A 204 1.95 16.57 -25.93
N GLU A 205 1.30 15.51 -26.41
CA GLU A 205 0.53 15.51 -27.66
C GLU A 205 -0.88 16.10 -27.51
N HIS A 206 -1.55 15.79 -26.39
CA HIS A 206 -2.98 16.11 -26.21
C HIS A 206 -3.24 17.15 -25.10
N GLY A 207 -2.18 17.63 -24.43
CA GLY A 207 -2.34 18.50 -23.26
C GLY A 207 -2.78 17.71 -22.01
N PRO A 208 -2.90 18.38 -20.86
CA PRO A 208 -3.47 17.76 -19.66
C PRO A 208 -5.00 17.71 -19.74
N SER A 209 -5.60 16.65 -19.18
CA SER A 209 -7.05 16.54 -18.97
C SER A 209 -7.44 17.13 -17.60
N PRO A 210 -8.75 17.30 -17.30
CA PRO A 210 -9.23 17.70 -15.97
C PRO A 210 -8.85 16.73 -14.84
N TYR A 211 -8.46 15.52 -15.16
CA TYR A 211 -8.01 14.52 -14.19
C TYR A 211 -6.53 14.65 -13.79
N HIS A 212 -5.75 15.50 -14.48
CA HIS A 212 -4.34 15.72 -14.12
C HIS A 212 -4.20 16.64 -12.91
N ARG A 213 -3.17 16.37 -12.12
CA ARG A 213 -2.80 17.17 -10.95
C ARG A 213 -1.85 18.28 -11.40
N MET A 214 -2.38 19.47 -11.58
CA MET A 214 -1.66 20.59 -12.19
C MET A 214 -0.51 21.11 -11.31
N SER A 215 -0.54 20.85 -10.01
CA SER A 215 0.57 21.14 -9.08
C SER A 215 1.76 20.20 -9.21
N TYR A 216 1.63 19.13 -10.01
CA TYR A 216 2.72 18.16 -10.23
C TYR A 216 3.54 18.54 -11.47
N ASN A 217 4.82 18.12 -11.48
CA ASN A 217 5.63 18.23 -12.69
C ASN A 217 5.19 17.19 -13.74
N LEU A 218 4.23 17.57 -14.56
CA LEU A 218 3.62 16.70 -15.57
C LEU A 218 4.62 16.28 -16.65
N MET A 219 5.54 17.16 -17.04
CA MET A 219 6.48 16.90 -18.14
C MET A 219 7.76 16.18 -17.69
N GLY A 220 8.07 16.16 -16.40
CA GLY A 220 9.33 15.63 -15.88
C GLY A 220 10.51 16.57 -16.12
N ALA A 221 11.72 16.11 -15.78
CA ALA A 221 12.93 16.82 -16.17
C ALA A 221 13.06 16.73 -17.71
N MET A 222 13.11 17.88 -18.40
CA MET A 222 13.61 17.91 -19.77
C MET A 222 15.08 17.46 -19.71
N GLN A 223 15.40 16.34 -20.33
CA GLN A 223 16.78 16.13 -20.80
C GLN A 223 17.01 17.22 -21.86
N LEU A 224 17.75 18.24 -21.50
CA LEU A 224 18.40 19.11 -22.47
C LEU A 224 19.43 18.21 -23.18
N GLU A 225 19.06 17.66 -24.33
CA GLU A 225 20.07 17.19 -25.29
C GLU A 225 20.81 18.43 -25.72
N LEU A 226 21.96 18.70 -25.08
CA LEU A 226 22.94 19.63 -25.58
C LEU A 226 23.58 18.94 -26.80
N ASN A 227 23.00 19.17 -27.96
CA ASN A 227 23.69 18.89 -29.22
C ASN A 227 24.86 19.86 -29.29
N PHE A 228 26.04 19.39 -28.95
CA PHE A 228 27.29 20.02 -29.33
C PHE A 228 27.56 19.58 -30.77
N ASP A 229 26.89 20.19 -31.73
CA ASP A 229 27.33 20.14 -33.12
C ASP A 229 28.46 21.15 -33.23
N GLU A 230 29.72 20.65 -33.32
CA GLU A 230 30.89 21.34 -33.86
C GLU A 230 30.94 21.20 -35.37
#